data_d3e802e2ae221f360602e61b68f3fd0a
#
_entry.id   d3e802e2ae221f360602e61b68f3fd0a
#
_cell.length_a   1.000
_cell.length_b   1.000
_cell.length_c   1.000
_cell.angle_alpha   90.00
_cell.angle_beta   90.00
_cell.angle_gamma   90.00
#
_symmetry.space_group_name_H-M   'P 1'
#
loop_
_entity.id
_entity.type
_entity.pdbx_description
1 polymer ?
#
loop_
_entity_poly.entity_id
_entity_poly.type
_entity_poly.pdbx_seq_one_letter_code
_entity_poly.pdbx_strand_id
1 'polypeptide(L)'
;MSAIVHGPGEGERLGTHILVKLDRPELCVTEATVGPDFAGAGPHYHERHVDMFYVLEGELELTAGTERLRAGAGMSVAVPPGIVHSFTSSGPRTTRYLNMHAPDSGFVEYLRRRIAGDQAAGFDSIDVDEPQGPAEADIVEDGGGE
;
A
#
# COMPACT_ATOMS: atom_id res chain seq x y z
N MET A 1 6.12 -15.53 -25.76
CA MET A 1 6.01 -14.43 -24.84
C MET A 1 7.29 -14.30 -24.03
N SER A 2 7.74 -13.11 -23.83
CA SER A 2 8.98 -12.84 -23.11
C SER A 2 8.70 -12.49 -21.66
N ALA A 3 9.72 -12.64 -20.83
CA ALA A 3 9.65 -12.14 -19.47
C ALA A 3 9.54 -10.61 -19.49
N ILE A 4 8.98 -10.06 -18.45
CA ILE A 4 8.88 -8.63 -18.26
C ILE A 4 10.00 -8.24 -17.30
N VAL A 5 10.94 -7.41 -17.79
CA VAL A 5 12.15 -7.10 -17.03
C VAL A 5 12.29 -5.60 -16.85
N HIS A 6 12.50 -5.17 -15.60
CA HIS A 6 12.80 -3.77 -15.30
C HIS A 6 14.03 -3.74 -14.41
N GLY A 7 14.96 -2.87 -14.72
CA GLY A 7 16.10 -2.64 -13.83
C GLY A 7 15.73 -1.68 -12.70
N PRO A 8 16.70 -1.33 -11.87
CA PRO A 8 16.47 -0.39 -10.79
C PRO A 8 15.96 0.95 -11.34
N GLY A 9 14.91 1.47 -10.74
CA GLY A 9 14.35 2.75 -11.15
C GLY A 9 13.57 2.73 -12.45
N GLU A 10 13.37 1.56 -13.05
CA GLU A 10 12.65 1.43 -14.33
C GLU A 10 11.22 0.97 -14.10
N GLY A 11 10.36 1.29 -15.06
CA GLY A 11 8.96 0.96 -15.03
C GLY A 11 8.17 2.21 -15.38
N GLU A 12 6.88 2.06 -15.55
CA GLU A 12 6.01 3.20 -15.80
C GLU A 12 5.92 4.03 -14.53
N ARG A 13 6.22 5.33 -14.63
CA ARG A 13 6.14 6.21 -13.47
C ARG A 13 4.76 6.79 -13.37
N LEU A 14 4.14 6.66 -12.21
CA LEU A 14 2.82 7.25 -11.94
C LEU A 14 2.99 8.25 -10.81
N GLY A 15 2.77 9.53 -11.12
CA GLY A 15 2.98 10.60 -10.15
C GLY A 15 4.44 10.69 -9.74
N THR A 16 4.68 11.04 -8.50
CA THR A 16 6.04 11.25 -8.01
C THR A 16 6.56 10.08 -7.18
N HIS A 17 5.70 9.13 -6.83
CA HIS A 17 6.08 8.10 -5.85
C HIS A 17 6.08 6.67 -6.38
N ILE A 18 5.43 6.40 -7.49
CA ILE A 18 5.11 5.02 -7.88
C ILE A 18 5.80 4.64 -9.18
N LEU A 19 6.40 3.44 -9.19
CA LEU A 19 6.88 2.79 -10.41
C LEU A 19 6.10 1.49 -10.58
N VAL A 20 5.54 1.26 -11.75
CA VAL A 20 4.82 0.02 -12.05
C VAL A 20 5.83 -1.02 -12.50
N LYS A 21 5.91 -2.13 -11.77
CA LYS A 21 6.82 -3.21 -12.10
C LYS A 21 6.11 -4.34 -12.85
N LEU A 22 4.83 -4.52 -12.59
CA LEU A 22 4.03 -5.53 -13.27
C LEU A 22 2.57 -5.12 -13.21
N ASP A 23 1.88 -5.21 -14.34
CA ASP A 23 0.46 -4.87 -14.40
C ASP A 23 -0.22 -5.95 -15.22
N ARG A 24 -0.60 -7.05 -14.57
CA ARG A 24 -1.22 -8.20 -15.22
C ARG A 24 -2.45 -8.63 -14.43
N PRO A 25 -3.38 -9.32 -15.06
CA PRO A 25 -4.62 -9.73 -14.34
C PRO A 25 -4.35 -10.59 -13.12
N GLU A 26 -3.30 -11.38 -13.11
CA GLU A 26 -3.05 -12.29 -11.99
C GLU A 26 -2.20 -11.65 -10.89
N LEU A 27 -1.49 -10.55 -11.18
CA LEU A 27 -0.60 -9.94 -10.21
C LEU A 27 -0.23 -8.53 -10.65
N CYS A 28 -0.36 -7.58 -9.75
CA CYS A 28 0.06 -6.21 -9.96
C CYS A 28 1.13 -5.89 -8.95
N VAL A 29 2.26 -5.35 -9.38
CA VAL A 29 3.35 -4.98 -8.48
C VAL A 29 3.77 -3.55 -8.75
N THR A 30 3.79 -2.74 -7.70
CA THR A 30 4.30 -1.38 -7.77
C THR A 30 5.39 -1.20 -6.74
N GLU A 31 6.31 -0.31 -7.01
CA GLU A 31 7.34 0.09 -6.06
C GLU A 31 7.08 1.54 -5.70
N ALA A 32 6.96 1.83 -4.42
CA ALA A 32 6.71 3.19 -3.94
C ALA A 32 7.93 3.69 -3.19
N THR A 33 8.25 4.97 -3.39
CA THR A 33 9.31 5.65 -2.66
C THR A 33 8.68 6.91 -2.07
N VAL A 34 8.63 6.99 -0.76
CA VAL A 34 7.89 8.05 -0.07
C VAL A 34 8.76 8.66 1.02
N GLY A 35 8.53 9.93 1.27
CA GLY A 35 9.28 10.65 2.30
C GLY A 35 8.65 10.49 3.68
N PRO A 36 9.25 11.10 4.69
CA PRO A 36 8.77 10.96 6.07
C PRO A 36 7.38 11.55 6.30
N ASP A 37 6.95 12.47 5.42
CA ASP A 37 5.65 13.08 5.58
C ASP A 37 4.52 12.36 4.87
N PHE A 38 4.79 11.21 4.32
CA PHE A 38 3.79 10.49 3.53
C PHE A 38 2.65 10.04 4.42
N ALA A 39 1.46 10.52 4.12
CA ALA A 39 0.29 10.24 4.93
C ALA A 39 -0.25 8.82 4.74
N GLY A 40 0.11 8.17 3.65
CA GLY A 40 -0.32 6.81 3.41
C GLY A 40 -1.79 6.70 3.05
N ALA A 41 -2.41 5.62 3.46
CA ALA A 41 -3.82 5.38 3.22
C ALA A 41 -4.53 5.21 4.56
N GLY A 42 -5.68 5.85 4.70
CA GLY A 42 -6.52 5.67 5.88
C GLY A 42 -7.20 4.31 5.88
N PRO A 43 -8.06 4.04 6.85
CA PRO A 43 -8.68 2.73 6.98
C PRO A 43 -9.51 2.36 5.76
N HIS A 44 -9.28 1.16 5.23
CA HIS A 44 -9.99 0.66 4.07
C HIS A 44 -9.86 -0.86 4.02
N TYR A 45 -10.64 -1.52 3.18
CA TYR A 45 -10.48 -2.95 2.94
C TYR A 45 -10.72 -3.25 1.47
N HIS A 46 -10.25 -4.42 1.05
CA HIS A 46 -10.40 -4.88 -0.32
C HIS A 46 -11.29 -6.12 -0.31
N GLU A 47 -12.12 -6.26 -1.33
CA GLU A 47 -13.06 -7.38 -1.35
C GLU A 47 -12.53 -8.61 -2.06
N ARG A 48 -11.67 -8.41 -3.05
CA ARG A 48 -11.32 -9.50 -3.95
C ARG A 48 -9.83 -9.74 -4.13
N HIS A 49 -8.95 -8.99 -3.47
CA HIS A 49 -7.52 -9.22 -3.66
C HIS A 49 -6.77 -9.20 -2.34
N VAL A 50 -5.63 -9.87 -2.33
CA VAL A 50 -4.67 -9.79 -1.25
C VAL A 50 -3.81 -8.56 -1.51
N ASP A 51 -3.56 -7.78 -0.47
CA ASP A 51 -2.72 -6.58 -0.52
C ASP A 51 -1.47 -6.88 0.29
N MET A 52 -0.32 -6.94 -0.36
CA MET A 52 0.92 -7.30 0.32
C MET A 52 1.94 -6.17 0.19
N PHE A 53 2.64 -5.92 1.28
CA PHE A 53 3.71 -4.93 1.36
C PHE A 53 5.01 -5.65 1.64
N TYR A 54 6.07 -5.28 0.96
CA TYR A 54 7.41 -5.78 1.27
C TYR A 54 8.33 -4.57 1.36
N VAL A 55 8.87 -4.31 2.55
CA VAL A 55 9.65 -3.10 2.78
C VAL A 55 11.09 -3.33 2.33
N LEU A 56 11.59 -2.44 1.48
CA LEU A 56 12.94 -2.51 0.97
C LEU A 56 13.87 -1.61 1.77
N GLU A 57 13.33 -0.49 2.26
CA GLU A 57 14.14 0.47 2.99
C GLU A 57 13.21 1.36 3.81
N GLY A 58 13.66 1.82 4.96
CA GLY A 58 12.83 2.63 5.85
C GLY A 58 11.85 1.81 6.65
N GLU A 59 10.70 2.37 6.96
CA GLU A 59 9.69 1.72 7.80
C GLU A 59 8.29 2.15 7.41
N LEU A 60 7.35 1.23 7.51
CA LEU A 60 5.92 1.52 7.42
C LEU A 60 5.28 1.20 8.75
N GLU A 61 4.34 2.04 9.18
CA GLU A 61 3.46 1.69 10.27
C GLU A 61 2.15 1.23 9.69
N LEU A 62 1.72 0.03 10.08
CA LEU A 62 0.49 -0.54 9.57
C LEU A 62 -0.42 -0.93 10.70
N THR A 63 -1.72 -0.74 10.46
CA THR A 63 -2.76 -1.32 11.32
C THR A 63 -3.54 -2.26 10.43
N ALA A 64 -3.68 -3.51 10.83
CA ALA A 64 -4.42 -4.50 10.06
C ALA A 64 -5.28 -5.28 11.03
N GLY A 65 -6.60 -5.15 10.89
CA GLY A 65 -7.53 -5.72 11.86
C GLY A 65 -7.28 -5.09 13.22
N THR A 66 -6.90 -5.91 14.18
CA THR A 66 -6.62 -5.43 15.53
C THR A 66 -5.12 -5.31 15.79
N GLU A 67 -4.29 -5.56 14.80
CA GLU A 67 -2.84 -5.52 15.00
C GLU A 67 -2.24 -4.22 14.52
N ARG A 68 -1.26 -3.74 15.28
CA ARG A 68 -0.49 -2.60 14.85
C ARG A 68 0.91 -3.03 14.78
N LEU A 69 1.58 -2.72 13.69
CA LEU A 69 2.95 -3.14 13.55
C LEU A 69 3.77 -2.11 12.81
N ARG A 70 5.06 -2.24 13.00
CA ARG A 70 6.03 -1.41 12.32
C ARG A 70 6.87 -2.35 11.46
N ALA A 71 6.82 -2.18 10.16
CA ALA A 71 7.51 -3.06 9.23
C ALA A 71 8.76 -2.35 8.72
N GLY A 72 9.91 -2.89 9.02
CA GLY A 72 11.19 -2.38 8.54
C GLY A 72 11.71 -3.19 7.36
N ALA A 73 12.89 -2.82 6.88
CA ALA A 73 13.49 -3.44 5.70
C ALA A 73 13.56 -4.96 5.83
N GLY A 74 13.14 -5.65 4.79
CA GLY A 74 13.11 -7.11 4.75
C GLY A 74 11.84 -7.74 5.30
N MET A 75 10.93 -6.94 5.85
CA MET A 75 9.67 -7.47 6.38
C MET A 75 8.58 -7.42 5.35
N SER A 76 7.66 -8.36 5.42
CA SER A 76 6.48 -8.37 4.58
C SER A 76 5.22 -8.42 5.43
N VAL A 77 4.16 -7.80 4.94
CA VAL A 77 2.85 -7.83 5.57
C VAL A 77 1.84 -8.13 4.48
N ALA A 78 1.09 -9.19 4.62
CA ALA A 78 0.05 -9.55 3.66
C ALA A 78 -1.29 -9.40 4.32
N VAL A 79 -2.18 -8.65 3.68
CA VAL A 79 -3.52 -8.38 4.19
C VAL A 79 -4.52 -9.10 3.30
N PRO A 80 -5.19 -10.13 3.81
CA PRO A 80 -6.21 -10.83 3.01
C PRO A 80 -7.44 -9.95 2.74
N PRO A 81 -8.25 -10.31 1.78
CA PRO A 81 -9.49 -9.57 1.51
C PRO A 81 -10.36 -9.48 2.77
N GLY A 82 -11.03 -8.38 2.93
CA GLY A 82 -11.98 -8.17 4.02
C GLY A 82 -11.37 -7.61 5.30
N ILE A 83 -10.05 -7.51 5.39
CA ILE A 83 -9.42 -7.01 6.61
C ILE A 83 -9.20 -5.50 6.48
N VAL A 84 -9.78 -4.74 7.37
CA VAL A 84 -9.59 -3.28 7.40
C VAL A 84 -8.16 -2.98 7.79
N HIS A 85 -7.51 -2.15 7.02
CA HIS A 85 -6.12 -1.80 7.28
C HIS A 85 -5.81 -0.37 6.86
N SER A 86 -4.72 0.15 7.38
CA SER A 86 -4.23 1.48 7.06
C SER A 86 -2.72 1.47 7.19
N PHE A 87 -2.06 2.42 6.56
CA PHE A 87 -0.61 2.49 6.68
C PHE A 87 -0.12 3.92 6.45
N THR A 88 1.07 4.17 6.98
CA THR A 88 1.75 5.45 6.79
C THR A 88 3.25 5.18 6.88
N SER A 89 4.07 6.09 6.37
CA SER A 89 5.50 5.95 6.59
C SER A 89 5.79 6.36 8.03
N SER A 90 6.85 5.79 8.60
CA SER A 90 7.23 6.16 9.95
C SER A 90 8.72 6.39 9.98
N GLY A 91 9.16 7.14 10.98
CA GLY A 91 10.56 7.46 11.13
C GLY A 91 10.97 8.61 10.25
N PRO A 92 12.21 9.04 10.37
CA PRO A 92 12.69 10.25 9.68
C PRO A 92 13.23 10.01 8.29
N ARG A 93 13.24 8.77 7.84
CA ARG A 93 13.91 8.44 6.58
C ARG A 93 12.93 8.16 5.46
N THR A 94 13.43 8.18 4.24
CA THR A 94 12.71 7.74 3.07
C THR A 94 12.36 6.25 3.23
N THR A 95 11.16 5.90 2.83
CA THR A 95 10.71 4.51 2.85
C THR A 95 10.46 4.06 1.42
N ARG A 96 10.94 2.87 1.09
CA ARG A 96 10.76 2.29 -0.23
C ARG A 96 10.19 0.89 -0.03
N TYR A 97 9.10 0.59 -0.70
CA TYR A 97 8.44 -0.71 -0.52
C TYR A 97 7.79 -1.18 -1.82
N LEU A 98 7.63 -2.48 -1.92
CA LEU A 98 6.84 -3.08 -2.98
C LEU A 98 5.42 -3.27 -2.46
N ASN A 99 4.45 -2.99 -3.32
CA ASN A 99 3.06 -3.27 -3.02
C ASN A 99 2.54 -4.21 -4.09
N MET A 100 1.97 -5.33 -3.67
CA MET A 100 1.53 -6.39 -4.58
C MET A 100 0.07 -6.66 -4.37
N HIS A 101 -0.69 -6.71 -5.44
CA HIS A 101 -2.12 -7.05 -5.42
C HIS A 101 -2.31 -8.31 -6.24
N ALA A 102 -2.96 -9.32 -5.67
CA ALA A 102 -3.22 -10.58 -6.37
C ALA A 102 -4.63 -11.05 -6.04
N PRO A 103 -5.50 -11.17 -7.05
CA PRO A 103 -5.32 -10.76 -8.43
C PRO A 103 -5.28 -9.24 -8.56
N ASP A 104 -5.14 -8.75 -9.78
CA ASP A 104 -5.13 -7.30 -10.00
C ASP A 104 -6.41 -6.67 -9.44
N SER A 105 -6.25 -5.53 -8.80
CA SER A 105 -7.34 -4.81 -8.16
C SER A 105 -7.85 -3.64 -8.99
N GLY A 106 -7.18 -3.33 -10.09
CA GLY A 106 -7.44 -2.13 -10.86
C GLY A 106 -6.65 -0.91 -10.37
N PHE A 107 -5.69 -1.12 -9.45
CA PHE A 107 -4.99 -0.02 -8.80
C PHE A 107 -4.18 0.83 -9.79
N VAL A 108 -3.47 0.21 -10.70
CA VAL A 108 -2.62 0.97 -11.65
C VAL A 108 -3.50 1.79 -12.59
N GLU A 109 -4.56 1.19 -13.09
CA GLU A 109 -5.48 1.93 -13.96
C GLU A 109 -6.17 3.05 -13.19
N TYR A 110 -6.52 2.82 -11.93
CA TYR A 110 -7.07 3.85 -11.07
C TYR A 110 -6.11 5.03 -10.95
N LEU A 111 -4.83 4.77 -10.72
CA LEU A 111 -3.85 5.85 -10.60
C LEU A 111 -3.69 6.61 -11.91
N ARG A 112 -3.65 5.91 -13.03
CA ARG A 112 -3.57 6.58 -14.33
C ARG A 112 -4.74 7.52 -14.55
N ARG A 113 -5.94 7.07 -14.22
CA ARG A 113 -7.14 7.86 -14.40
C ARG A 113 -7.18 9.06 -13.47
N ARG A 114 -6.80 8.87 -12.21
CA ARG A 114 -6.78 9.98 -11.28
C ARG A 114 -5.77 11.04 -11.69
N ILE A 115 -4.62 10.64 -12.16
CA ILE A 115 -3.60 11.57 -12.63
C ILE A 115 -4.11 12.33 -13.85
N ALA A 116 -4.92 11.69 -14.69
CA ALA A 116 -5.49 12.33 -15.87
C ALA A 116 -6.71 13.21 -15.53
N GLY A 117 -7.11 13.28 -14.26
CA GLY A 117 -8.19 14.18 -13.86
C GLY A 117 -9.55 13.51 -13.64
N ASP A 118 -9.64 12.20 -13.77
CA ASP A 118 -10.90 11.48 -13.59
C ASP A 118 -11.14 11.26 -12.11
N GLN A 119 -11.95 12.13 -11.50
CA GLN A 119 -12.23 12.08 -10.07
C GLN A 119 -13.16 10.93 -9.70
N ALA A 120 -13.79 10.28 -10.67
CA ALA A 120 -14.68 9.18 -10.39
C ALA A 120 -14.00 7.83 -10.48
N ALA A 121 -12.72 7.79 -10.82
CA ALA A 121 -11.99 6.52 -10.93
C ALA A 121 -11.92 5.82 -9.59
N GLY A 122 -12.01 4.51 -9.61
CA GLY A 122 -11.92 3.68 -8.41
C GLY A 122 -11.29 2.35 -8.72
N PHE A 123 -11.07 1.55 -7.68
CA PHE A 123 -10.55 0.20 -7.81
C PHE A 123 -11.13 -0.61 -6.65
N ASP A 124 -10.68 -1.87 -6.48
CA ASP A 124 -11.20 -2.74 -5.43
C ASP A 124 -10.70 -2.26 -4.07
N SER A 125 -11.34 -1.22 -3.54
CA SER A 125 -10.98 -0.65 -2.24
C SER A 125 -12.19 0.12 -1.71
N ILE A 126 -12.54 -0.14 -0.47
CA ILE A 126 -13.69 0.50 0.18
C ILE A 126 -13.19 1.20 1.42
N ASP A 127 -13.34 2.52 1.46
CA ASP A 127 -12.91 3.32 2.59
C ASP A 127 -13.86 3.15 3.76
N VAL A 128 -13.28 3.16 4.96
CA VAL A 128 -14.04 3.10 6.19
C VAL A 128 -13.87 4.46 6.87
N ASP A 129 -14.97 5.06 7.28
CA ASP A 129 -14.91 6.41 7.82
C ASP A 129 -14.04 6.53 9.04
N GLU A 130 -14.01 5.54 9.86
CA GLU A 130 -13.26 5.60 11.07
C GLU A 130 -12.64 4.31 11.39
N PRO A 131 -11.53 4.30 12.11
CA PRO A 131 -10.95 3.06 12.58
C PRO A 131 -11.93 2.32 13.45
N GLN A 132 -11.80 1.02 13.51
CA GLN A 132 -12.65 0.23 14.35
C GLN A 132 -12.30 0.49 15.80
N GLY A 133 -13.30 0.67 16.60
CA GLY A 133 -13.20 1.14 17.93
C GLY A 133 -12.10 0.61 18.80
N PRO A 134 -12.20 -0.58 19.32
CA PRO A 134 -11.18 -1.00 20.26
C PRO A 134 -9.81 -1.02 19.64
N ALA A 135 -9.74 -1.44 18.41
CA ALA A 135 -8.45 -1.51 17.77
C ALA A 135 -7.79 -0.17 17.72
N GLU A 136 -8.56 0.83 17.39
CA GLU A 136 -8.00 2.11 17.33
C GLU A 136 -7.58 2.59 18.69
N ALA A 137 -8.37 2.39 19.66
CA ALA A 137 -8.05 2.82 20.98
C ALA A 137 -6.82 2.14 21.51
N ASP A 138 -6.70 0.85 21.24
CA ASP A 138 -5.59 0.18 21.75
C ASP A 138 -4.36 0.67 21.18
N ILE A 139 -4.42 1.08 20.03
CA ILE A 139 -3.32 1.37 19.48
C ILE A 139 -2.74 2.49 19.84
N VAL A 140 -3.29 3.38 20.05
CA VAL A 140 -2.67 4.45 20.33
C VAL A 140 -1.73 4.51 21.25
N GLU A 141 -1.58 3.91 21.94
CA GLU A 141 -0.72 4.06 22.85
C GLU A 141 0.27 3.39 22.94
N ASP A 142 0.69 2.90 22.77
CA ASP A 142 1.66 2.21 22.92
C ASP A 142 2.56 2.44 22.27
N GLY A 143 2.37 3.19 21.77
CA GLY A 143 3.17 3.45 21.05
C GLY A 143 3.35 2.90 20.30
N GLY A 144 3.03 2.88 20.10
CA GLY A 144 2.96 2.55 19.53
C GLY A 144 2.61 2.24 18.99
N GLY A 145 2.26 2.60 18.49
CA GLY A 145 1.81 2.20 18.03
C GLY A 145 1.28 2.15 17.40
N GLU A 146 1.10 2.49 16.85
CA GLU A 146 0.52 2.15 16.31
C GLU A 146 0.36 1.93 15.86
#